data_1427e351a2c60b82a7b8fb0f11778ccd
#
_entry.id   1427e351a2c60b82a7b8fb0f11778ccd
#
_cell.length_a   1.000
_cell.length_b   1.000
_cell.length_c   1.000
_cell.angle_alpha   90.00
_cell.angle_beta   90.00
_cell.angle_gamma   90.00
#
_symmetry.space_group_name_H-M   'P 1'
#
loop_
_entity.id
_entity.type
_entity.pdbx_description
1 polymer ?
#
loop_
_entity_poly.entity_id
_entity_poly.type
_entity_poly.pdbx_seq_one_letter_code
_entity_poly.pdbx_strand_id
1 'polypeptide(L)'
;GDVNKVTDVNCIKRSIRNLLLTNHYDRPFHPEIGSNIPSLLFENFGPITGNQISRSVEETIVNFEPRARVESVEAFPVPDTNTYDVRVYFYVENMPAELQEFQTLLESVR
;
A
#
# COMPACT_ATOMS: atom_id res chain seq x y z
N GLY A 1 3.05 4.28 26.69
CA GLY A 1 4.42 4.24 26.58
C GLY A 1 4.95 3.49 25.38
N ASP A 2 6.05 2.83 25.61
CA ASP A 2 6.78 2.17 24.53
C ASP A 2 6.02 1.00 23.95
N VAL A 3 5.20 0.34 24.74
CA VAL A 3 4.38 -0.77 24.28
C VAL A 3 3.42 -0.33 23.19
N ASN A 4 2.90 0.88 23.34
CA ASN A 4 1.95 1.43 22.37
C ASN A 4 2.59 1.75 21.03
N LYS A 5 3.87 2.08 21.00
CA LYS A 5 4.57 2.41 19.76
C LYS A 5 4.62 1.23 18.81
N VAL A 6 4.99 0.06 19.31
CA VAL A 6 5.05 -1.16 18.49
C VAL A 6 3.68 -1.53 17.98
N THR A 7 2.68 -1.44 18.84
CA THR A 7 1.29 -1.74 18.48
C THR A 7 0.80 -0.78 17.40
N ASP A 8 1.13 0.50 17.54
CA ASP A 8 0.69 1.50 16.56
C ASP A 8 1.29 1.23 15.18
N VAL A 9 2.59 0.90 15.11
CA VAL A 9 3.24 0.59 13.84
C VAL A 9 2.59 -0.63 13.18
N ASN A 10 2.35 -1.67 13.95
CA ASN A 10 1.72 -2.89 13.43
C ASN A 10 0.28 -2.63 12.97
N CYS A 11 -0.45 -1.82 13.70
CA CYS A 11 -1.81 -1.44 13.32
C CYS A 11 -1.82 -0.66 12.01
N ILE A 12 -0.86 0.27 11.85
CA ILE A 12 -0.75 1.07 10.65
C ILE A 12 -0.40 0.18 9.46
N LYS A 13 0.54 -0.74 9.61
CA LYS A 13 0.91 -1.66 8.53
C LYS A 13 -0.27 -2.54 8.12
N ARG A 14 -1.05 -3.00 9.09
CA ARG A 14 -2.25 -3.80 8.80
C ARG A 14 -3.29 -2.97 8.07
N SER A 15 -3.47 -1.73 8.50
CA SER A 15 -4.40 -0.80 7.85
C SER A 15 -3.99 -0.55 6.40
N ILE A 16 -2.72 -0.30 6.16
CA ILE A 16 -2.19 -0.09 4.81
C ILE A 16 -2.48 -1.33 3.94
N ARG A 17 -2.18 -2.50 4.47
CA ARG A 17 -2.41 -3.74 3.73
C ARG A 17 -3.89 -3.89 3.34
N ASN A 18 -4.78 -3.63 4.28
CA ASN A 18 -6.21 -3.74 4.04
C ASN A 18 -6.68 -2.73 2.99
N LEU A 19 -6.17 -1.50 3.05
CA LEU A 19 -6.51 -0.47 2.08
C LEU A 19 -6.09 -0.86 0.67
N LEU A 20 -4.89 -1.41 0.54
CA LEU A 20 -4.36 -1.79 -0.77
C LEU A 20 -5.13 -2.93 -1.41
N LEU A 21 -5.66 -3.83 -0.61
CA LEU A 21 -6.36 -5.01 -1.10
C LEU A 21 -7.87 -4.81 -1.22
N THR A 22 -8.39 -3.66 -0.79
CA THR A 22 -9.82 -3.36 -0.87
C THR A 22 -10.11 -2.56 -2.13
N ASN A 23 -10.98 -3.08 -2.98
CA ASN A 23 -11.43 -2.39 -4.17
C ASN A 23 -12.38 -1.26 -3.78
N HIS A 24 -12.34 -0.14 -4.52
CA HIS A 24 -13.24 1.00 -4.29
C HIS A 24 -14.71 0.61 -4.20
N TYR A 25 -15.14 -0.34 -5.02
CA TYR A 25 -16.55 -0.69 -5.13
C TYR A 25 -16.97 -1.87 -4.27
N ASP A 26 -16.06 -2.39 -3.44
CA ASP A 26 -16.39 -3.50 -2.55
C ASP A 26 -17.15 -3.07 -1.30
N ARG A 27 -17.21 -1.77 -1.03
CA ARG A 27 -17.92 -1.22 0.13
C ARG A 27 -19.15 -0.47 -0.34
N PRO A 28 -20.35 -1.00 -0.08
CA PRO A 28 -21.58 -0.45 -0.66
C PRO A 28 -21.92 0.96 -0.21
N PHE A 29 -21.50 1.36 0.99
CA PHE A 29 -21.81 2.69 1.53
C PHE A 29 -20.67 3.69 1.43
N HIS A 30 -19.47 3.21 1.10
CA HIS A 30 -18.28 4.04 1.02
C HIS A 30 -17.41 3.60 -0.16
N PRO A 31 -17.90 3.79 -1.38
CA PRO A 31 -17.14 3.35 -2.56
C PRO A 31 -15.82 4.08 -2.74
N GLU A 32 -15.66 5.24 -2.10
CA GLU A 32 -14.42 6.00 -2.15
C GLU A 32 -13.31 5.42 -1.28
N ILE A 33 -13.65 4.49 -0.38
CA ILE A 33 -12.66 3.87 0.50
C ILE A 33 -12.06 2.65 -0.19
N GLY A 34 -10.73 2.58 -0.17
CA GLY A 34 -10.01 1.51 -0.82
C GLY A 34 -9.14 2.05 -1.92
N SER A 35 -8.72 1.19 -2.83
CA SER A 35 -7.80 1.56 -3.89
C SER A 35 -8.25 0.98 -5.22
N ASN A 36 -7.66 1.46 -6.31
CA ASN A 36 -7.85 0.87 -7.63
C ASN A 36 -6.79 -0.18 -7.95
N ILE A 37 -5.97 -0.56 -6.97
CA ILE A 37 -4.91 -1.54 -7.16
C ILE A 37 -5.43 -2.88 -7.66
N PRO A 38 -6.52 -3.44 -7.11
CA PRO A 38 -7.04 -4.69 -7.68
C PRO A 38 -7.37 -4.61 -9.17
N SER A 39 -7.85 -3.46 -9.62
CA SER A 39 -8.10 -3.23 -11.05
C SER A 39 -6.82 -3.20 -11.86
N LEU A 40 -5.77 -2.59 -11.32
CA LEU A 40 -4.48 -2.51 -11.99
C LEU A 40 -3.83 -3.88 -12.14
N LEU A 41 -4.13 -4.81 -11.27
CA LEU A 41 -3.58 -6.17 -11.36
C LEU A 41 -4.16 -6.96 -12.55
N PHE A 42 -5.23 -6.48 -13.14
CA PHE A 42 -5.78 -7.04 -14.39
C PHE A 42 -5.13 -6.46 -15.64
N GLU A 43 -4.38 -5.38 -15.50
CA GLU A 43 -3.69 -4.75 -16.62
C GLU A 43 -2.48 -5.57 -17.05
N ASN A 44 -1.89 -5.19 -18.17
CA ASN A 44 -0.69 -5.87 -18.68
C ASN A 44 0.43 -5.80 -17.66
N PHE A 45 1.04 -6.94 -17.39
CA PHE A 45 2.15 -7.03 -16.45
C PHE A 45 3.37 -6.29 -17.02
N GLY A 46 3.98 -5.42 -16.21
CA GLY A 46 5.18 -4.74 -16.62
C GLY A 46 5.47 -3.49 -15.79
N PRO A 47 6.57 -2.78 -16.13
CA PRO A 47 6.99 -1.62 -15.35
C PRO A 47 6.04 -0.44 -15.41
N ILE A 48 5.30 -0.27 -16.50
CA ILE A 48 4.34 0.83 -16.61
C ILE A 48 3.22 0.62 -15.59
N THR A 49 2.67 -0.58 -15.53
CA THR A 49 1.64 -0.91 -14.54
C THR A 49 2.22 -0.83 -13.13
N GLY A 50 3.48 -1.25 -12.94
CA GLY A 50 4.16 -1.10 -11.66
C GLY A 50 4.21 0.34 -11.18
N ASN A 51 4.50 1.28 -12.08
CA ASN A 51 4.50 2.70 -11.74
C ASN A 51 3.10 3.19 -11.36
N GLN A 52 2.07 2.71 -12.03
CA GLN A 52 0.70 3.04 -11.71
C GLN A 52 0.32 2.50 -10.32
N ILE A 53 0.78 1.30 -10.01
CA ILE A 53 0.54 0.70 -8.70
C ILE A 53 1.21 1.54 -7.61
N SER A 54 2.46 1.94 -7.80
CA SER A 54 3.17 2.73 -6.79
C SER A 54 2.47 4.06 -6.52
N ARG A 55 1.99 4.73 -7.56
CA ARG A 55 1.25 5.98 -7.41
C ARG A 55 -0.06 5.76 -6.66
N SER A 56 -0.77 4.70 -7.02
CA SER A 56 -2.04 4.38 -6.38
C SER A 56 -1.85 4.04 -4.91
N VAL A 57 -0.78 3.31 -4.58
CA VAL A 57 -0.45 2.99 -3.20
C VAL A 57 -0.21 4.27 -2.40
N GLU A 58 0.63 5.15 -2.92
CA GLU A 58 0.94 6.40 -2.23
C GLU A 58 -0.32 7.23 -2.01
N GLU A 59 -1.13 7.39 -3.05
CA GLU A 59 -2.35 8.18 -2.97
C GLU A 59 -3.33 7.60 -1.95
N THR A 60 -3.47 6.28 -1.95
CA THR A 60 -4.38 5.61 -1.03
C THR A 60 -3.95 5.82 0.42
N ILE A 61 -2.66 5.68 0.69
CA ILE A 61 -2.15 5.85 2.06
C ILE A 61 -2.31 7.30 2.50
N VAL A 62 -1.97 8.25 1.66
CA VAL A 62 -2.10 9.67 1.99
C VAL A 62 -3.56 10.01 2.29
N ASN A 63 -4.49 9.46 1.55
CA ASN A 63 -5.90 9.79 1.70
C ASN A 63 -6.57 9.09 2.88
N PHE A 64 -6.16 7.85 3.19
CA PHE A 64 -6.92 7.03 4.13
C PHE A 64 -6.13 6.61 5.37
N GLU A 65 -4.84 6.89 5.43
CA GLU A 65 -4.04 6.59 6.62
C GLU A 65 -3.17 7.79 6.98
N PRO A 66 -3.78 8.82 7.62
CA PRO A 66 -3.05 10.05 7.93
C PRO A 66 -1.97 9.89 8.98
N ARG A 67 -1.96 8.77 9.72
CA ARG A 67 -0.91 8.51 10.70
C ARG A 67 0.42 8.16 10.06
N ALA A 68 0.42 7.79 8.78
CA ALA A 68 1.61 7.42 8.05
C ALA A 68 2.01 8.54 7.09
N ARG A 69 3.27 8.96 7.17
CA ARG A 69 3.83 9.94 6.24
C ARG A 69 4.68 9.18 5.24
N VAL A 70 4.21 9.06 4.02
CA VAL A 70 4.89 8.28 3.00
C VAL A 70 6.16 9.01 2.56
N GLU A 71 7.30 8.32 2.67
CA GLU A 71 8.56 8.80 2.14
C GLU A 71 8.72 8.41 0.69
N SER A 72 8.51 7.14 0.39
CA SER A 72 8.57 6.64 -0.98
C SER A 72 7.81 5.33 -1.10
N VAL A 73 7.42 5.02 -2.33
CA VAL A 73 6.76 3.75 -2.65
C VAL A 73 7.44 3.19 -3.89
N GLU A 74 7.78 1.91 -3.83
CA GLU A 74 8.38 1.20 -4.94
C GLU A 74 7.52 -0.01 -5.29
N ALA A 75 7.35 -0.27 -6.58
CA ALA A 75 6.62 -1.45 -7.06
C ALA A 75 7.42 -2.06 -8.18
N PHE A 76 8.05 -3.19 -7.91
CA PHE A 76 8.90 -3.86 -8.87
C PHE A 76 8.19 -5.07 -9.47
N PRO A 77 8.08 -5.16 -10.80
CA PRO A 77 7.55 -6.38 -11.42
C PRO A 77 8.54 -7.52 -11.29
N VAL A 78 8.05 -8.68 -10.87
CA VAL A 78 8.83 -9.90 -10.76
C VAL A 78 8.24 -10.91 -11.74
N PRO A 79 8.82 -11.04 -12.96
CA PRO A 79 8.20 -11.85 -14.01
C PRO A 79 8.15 -13.33 -13.68
N ASP A 80 9.12 -13.82 -12.92
CA ASP A 80 9.19 -15.25 -12.58
C ASP A 80 7.96 -15.76 -11.85
N THR A 81 7.37 -14.91 -11.02
CA THR A 81 6.20 -15.26 -10.22
C THR A 81 4.96 -14.47 -10.62
N ASN A 82 5.07 -13.61 -11.63
CA ASN A 82 3.99 -12.75 -12.10
C ASN A 82 3.41 -11.90 -10.95
N THR A 83 4.30 -11.35 -10.11
CA THR A 83 3.91 -10.54 -8.97
C THR A 83 4.58 -9.18 -9.02
N TYR A 84 4.06 -8.26 -8.20
CA TYR A 84 4.70 -6.96 -7.95
C TYR A 84 5.19 -6.94 -6.51
N ASP A 85 6.47 -6.66 -6.33
CA ASP A 85 7.05 -6.48 -5.00
C ASP A 85 6.85 -5.02 -4.62
N VAL A 86 5.88 -4.76 -3.76
CA VAL A 86 5.53 -3.40 -3.35
C VAL A 86 6.16 -3.12 -1.99
N ARG A 87 6.93 -2.05 -1.92
CA ARG A 87 7.57 -1.59 -0.70
C ARG A 87 7.19 -0.15 -0.43
N VAL A 88 6.68 0.09 0.77
CA VAL A 88 6.30 1.42 1.22
C VAL A 88 7.22 1.82 2.36
N TYR A 89 7.89 2.96 2.20
CA TYR A 89 8.71 3.55 3.24
C TYR A 89 7.98 4.74 3.81
N PHE A 90 7.79 4.74 5.13
CA PHE A 90 6.98 5.76 5.74
C PHE A 90 7.45 6.05 7.16
N TYR A 91 7.05 7.23 7.65
CA TYR A 91 7.24 7.61 9.04
C TYR A 91 5.90 7.60 9.73
N VAL A 92 5.89 7.16 10.97
CA VAL A 92 4.70 7.26 11.82
C VAL A 92 4.73 8.63 12.49
N GLU A 93 3.59 9.31 12.52
CA GLU A 93 3.51 10.68 13.02
C GLU A 93 4.09 10.84 14.43
N ASN A 94 3.88 9.86 15.30
CA ASN A 94 4.39 9.90 16.67
C ASN A 94 5.84 9.46 16.80
N MET A 95 6.44 8.97 15.70
CA MET A 95 7.82 8.44 15.69
C MET A 95 8.54 8.91 14.43
N PRO A 96 8.67 10.24 14.24
CA PRO A 96 9.17 10.76 12.97
C PRO A 96 10.65 10.48 12.69
N ALA A 97 11.42 10.04 13.69
CA ALA A 97 12.83 9.75 13.52
C ALA A 97 13.10 8.33 13.00
N GLU A 98 12.07 7.48 12.94
CA GLU A 98 12.24 6.08 12.56
C GLU A 98 11.51 5.79 11.25
N LEU A 99 12.28 5.48 10.22
CA LEU A 99 11.72 5.06 8.95
C LEU A 99 11.21 3.63 9.06
N GLN A 100 9.96 3.43 8.71
CA GLN A 100 9.34 2.11 8.70
C GLN A 100 9.23 1.59 7.28
N GLU A 101 9.24 0.29 7.14
CA GLU A 101 9.07 -0.36 5.84
C GLU A 101 7.89 -1.32 5.91
N PHE A 102 7.02 -1.23 4.91
CA PHE A 102 5.97 -2.21 4.68
C PHE A 102 6.20 -2.83 3.31
N GLN A 103 6.22 -4.16 3.26
CA GLN A 103 6.42 -4.89 2.02
C GLN A 103 5.28 -5.87 1.81
N THR A 104 4.79 -5.95 0.59
CA THR A 104 3.80 -6.95 0.23
C THR A 104 4.00 -7.35 -1.22
N LEU A 105 3.56 -8.55 -1.55
CA LEU A 105 3.58 -9.06 -2.91
C LEU A 105 2.15 -9.05 -3.44
N LEU A 106 1.97 -8.41 -4.58
CA LEU A 106 0.67 -8.34 -5.24
C LEU A 106 0.73 -9.19 -6.51
N GLU A 107 -0.11 -10.20 -6.56
CA GLU A 107 -0.12 -11.13 -7.67
C GLU A 107 -0.93 -10.55 -8.83
N SER A 108 -0.32 -10.54 -10.01
CA SER A 108 -1.02 -10.14 -11.22
C SER A 108 -2.06 -11.19 -11.58
N VAL A 109 -3.25 -10.75 -11.96
CA VAL A 109 -4.36 -11.64 -12.27
C VAL A 109 -4.41 -11.97 -13.75
N ARG A 110 -3.58 -11.29 -14.55
CA ARG A 110 -3.59 -11.45 -15.99
C ARG A 110 -2.48 -12.35 -16.53
#